data_cbbab8acd5d2983680e20479064e333f
#
_entry.id   cbbab8acd5d2983680e20479064e333f
#
_cell.length_a   1.000
_cell.length_b   1.000
_cell.length_c   1.000
_cell.angle_alpha   90.00
_cell.angle_beta   90.00
_cell.angle_gamma   90.00
#
_symmetry.space_group_name_H-M   'P 1'
#
loop_
_entity.id
_entity.type
_entity.pdbx_description
1 polymer ?
#
loop_
_entity_poly.entity_id
_entity_poly.type
_entity_poly.pdbx_seq_one_letter_code
_entity_poly.pdbx_strand_id
1 'polypeptide(L)'
;MLAPDLILLNGRIATMDRQGRVVEGLAAQGERIAALGTAAEVRALAGPQTEIRDLGGRTAIPGIVESHAHPDSHAARLASWENVGPERIGSRAELLGRIAALAAERAPGAWIACHRFDDMKTGGYPTLAELDAAAGDRPLYIQRTDGHVGLANTAAFRALGLWPDPEDPPFGAFDRDAAGRLTRSEEHTSELQSRMFIS
;
A
#
# COMPACT_ATOMS: atom_id res chain seq x y z
N MET A 1 9.91 -31.76 33.56
CA MET A 1 9.79 -30.69 32.59
C MET A 1 9.76 -29.38 33.37
N LEU A 2 10.46 -28.36 32.91
CA LEU A 2 10.33 -27.02 33.50
C LEU A 2 8.92 -26.49 33.19
N ALA A 3 8.28 -25.83 34.15
CA ALA A 3 6.98 -25.22 33.95
C ALA A 3 7.08 -24.06 32.93
N PRO A 4 6.05 -23.83 32.12
CA PRO A 4 6.04 -22.70 31.18
C PRO A 4 6.04 -21.37 31.92
N ASP A 5 6.58 -20.34 31.28
CA ASP A 5 6.62 -18.98 31.81
C ASP A 5 5.28 -18.27 31.63
N LEU A 6 4.59 -18.57 30.51
CA LEU A 6 3.32 -17.94 30.13
C LEU A 6 2.32 -19.01 29.65
N ILE A 7 1.10 -18.89 30.09
CA ILE A 7 -0.03 -19.65 29.57
C ILE A 7 -1.13 -18.68 29.14
N LEU A 8 -1.64 -18.87 27.90
CA LEU A 8 -2.81 -18.19 27.37
C LEU A 8 -3.99 -19.17 27.39
N LEU A 9 -5.14 -18.76 27.92
CA LEU A 9 -6.35 -19.58 28.04
C LEU A 9 -7.60 -18.81 27.63
N ASN A 10 -8.72 -19.54 27.49
CA ASN A 10 -10.06 -19.00 27.28
C ASN A 10 -10.15 -18.09 26.04
N GLY A 11 -9.48 -18.45 24.96
CA GLY A 11 -9.49 -17.74 23.68
C GLY A 11 -9.56 -18.67 22.49
N ARG A 12 -9.53 -18.08 21.32
CA ARG A 12 -9.39 -18.80 20.05
C ARG A 12 -7.98 -18.60 19.54
N ILE A 13 -7.11 -19.58 19.72
CA ILE A 13 -5.71 -19.49 19.35
C ILE A 13 -5.53 -20.17 17.99
N ALA A 14 -5.43 -19.37 16.92
CA ALA A 14 -5.18 -19.88 15.58
C ALA A 14 -3.68 -20.19 15.42
N THR A 15 -3.36 -21.46 15.22
CA THR A 15 -1.95 -21.90 15.16
C THR A 15 -1.26 -21.51 13.86
N MET A 16 -2.03 -21.17 12.83
CA MET A 16 -1.55 -20.86 11.48
C MET A 16 -0.65 -21.96 10.89
N ASP A 17 -0.77 -23.20 11.40
CA ASP A 17 -0.10 -24.35 10.84
C ASP A 17 -0.79 -24.85 9.55
N ARG A 18 -0.19 -25.81 8.88
CA ARG A 18 -0.76 -26.38 7.63
C ARG A 18 -2.16 -26.99 7.78
N GLN A 19 -2.56 -27.34 8.99
CA GLN A 19 -3.87 -27.90 9.29
C GLN A 19 -4.91 -26.84 9.67
N GLY A 20 -4.48 -25.60 9.85
CA GLY A 20 -5.38 -24.49 10.22
C GLY A 20 -6.04 -24.68 11.58
N ARG A 21 -5.38 -25.34 12.52
CA ARG A 21 -5.96 -25.67 13.83
C ARG A 21 -6.26 -24.41 14.66
N VAL A 22 -7.36 -24.47 15.38
CA VAL A 22 -7.68 -23.50 16.42
C VAL A 22 -7.73 -24.23 17.75
N VAL A 23 -6.98 -23.78 18.76
CA VAL A 23 -6.89 -24.37 20.09
C VAL A 23 -7.34 -23.39 21.16
N GLU A 24 -7.62 -23.87 22.38
CA GLU A 24 -8.12 -23.06 23.49
C GLU A 24 -7.03 -22.59 24.44
N GLY A 25 -5.86 -23.26 24.39
CA GLY A 25 -4.74 -22.99 25.28
C GLY A 25 -3.40 -23.05 24.55
N LEU A 26 -2.48 -22.17 25.00
CA LEU A 26 -1.09 -22.11 24.58
C LEU A 26 -0.21 -21.96 25.81
N ALA A 27 0.87 -22.75 25.90
CA ALA A 27 1.95 -22.55 26.87
C ALA A 27 3.22 -22.16 26.15
N ALA A 28 3.91 -21.14 26.66
CA ALA A 28 5.21 -20.69 26.18
C ALA A 28 6.26 -20.82 27.29
N GLN A 29 7.50 -21.16 26.87
CA GLN A 29 8.67 -21.22 27.75
C GLN A 29 9.84 -20.53 27.03
N GLY A 30 10.32 -19.43 27.60
CA GLY A 30 11.24 -18.55 26.92
C GLY A 30 10.66 -18.07 25.58
N GLU A 31 11.41 -18.26 24.51
CA GLU A 31 11.00 -17.86 23.15
C GLU A 31 10.28 -18.97 22.35
N ARG A 32 9.81 -20.03 23.03
CA ARG A 32 9.24 -21.18 22.32
C ARG A 32 7.84 -21.50 22.81
N ILE A 33 6.98 -21.91 21.88
CA ILE A 33 5.71 -22.53 22.20
C ILE A 33 6.00 -23.95 22.73
N ALA A 34 5.67 -24.22 24.01
CA ALA A 34 5.93 -25.47 24.67
C ALA A 34 4.77 -26.45 24.51
N ALA A 35 3.52 -25.95 24.48
CA ALA A 35 2.33 -26.78 24.29
C ALA A 35 1.18 -26.01 23.66
N LEU A 36 0.32 -26.74 22.94
CA LEU A 36 -0.94 -26.28 22.37
C LEU A 36 -2.00 -27.35 22.65
N GLY A 37 -3.22 -26.96 23.05
CA GLY A 37 -4.26 -27.92 23.34
C GLY A 37 -5.54 -27.30 23.88
N THR A 38 -6.33 -28.08 24.57
CA THR A 38 -7.49 -27.59 25.31
C THR A 38 -7.05 -26.72 26.49
N ALA A 39 -7.93 -25.87 26.97
CA ALA A 39 -7.65 -25.02 28.12
C ALA A 39 -7.26 -25.86 29.39
N ALA A 40 -7.87 -27.01 29.57
CA ALA A 40 -7.59 -27.89 30.70
C ALA A 40 -6.18 -28.52 30.63
N GLU A 41 -5.82 -29.05 29.44
CA GLU A 41 -4.49 -29.68 29.23
C GLU A 41 -3.36 -28.66 29.43
N VAL A 42 -3.49 -27.47 28.89
CA VAL A 42 -2.45 -26.45 28.97
C VAL A 42 -2.37 -25.85 30.37
N ARG A 43 -3.52 -25.66 31.05
CA ARG A 43 -3.55 -25.19 32.45
C ARG A 43 -2.83 -26.16 33.41
N ALA A 44 -2.91 -27.46 33.15
CA ALA A 44 -2.26 -28.49 33.96
C ALA A 44 -0.73 -28.41 33.95
N LEU A 45 -0.14 -27.67 33.01
CA LEU A 45 1.31 -27.45 32.92
C LEU A 45 1.81 -26.30 33.80
N ALA A 46 0.91 -25.52 34.40
CA ALA A 46 1.27 -24.34 35.16
C ALA A 46 2.10 -24.71 36.40
N GLY A 47 3.14 -23.98 36.66
CA GLY A 47 3.96 -23.99 37.87
C GLY A 47 3.72 -22.74 38.71
N PRO A 48 4.37 -22.67 39.90
CA PRO A 48 4.16 -21.57 40.87
C PRO A 48 4.50 -20.17 40.32
N GLN A 49 5.33 -20.08 39.26
CA GLN A 49 5.77 -18.82 38.66
C GLN A 49 5.19 -18.61 37.27
N THR A 50 4.31 -19.50 36.80
CA THR A 50 3.70 -19.36 35.47
C THR A 50 2.70 -18.21 35.47
N GLU A 51 2.88 -17.23 34.58
CA GLU A 51 1.87 -16.22 34.28
C GLU A 51 0.72 -16.87 33.50
N ILE A 52 -0.50 -16.75 34.02
CA ILE A 52 -1.69 -17.20 33.29
C ILE A 52 -2.49 -15.98 32.83
N ARG A 53 -2.68 -15.88 31.53
CA ARG A 53 -3.41 -14.78 30.91
C ARG A 53 -4.71 -15.28 30.29
N ASP A 54 -5.83 -14.77 30.79
CA ASP A 54 -7.15 -15.03 30.23
C ASP A 54 -7.39 -14.15 28.98
N LEU A 55 -7.68 -14.78 27.86
CA LEU A 55 -7.97 -14.07 26.62
C LEU A 55 -9.41 -13.55 26.56
N GLY A 56 -10.31 -14.00 27.42
CA GLY A 56 -11.70 -13.52 27.47
C GLY A 56 -12.43 -13.70 26.14
N GLY A 57 -12.24 -14.82 25.47
CA GLY A 57 -12.83 -15.12 24.17
C GLY A 57 -12.14 -14.46 22.96
N ARG A 58 -11.11 -13.65 23.15
CA ARG A 58 -10.37 -12.99 22.08
C ARG A 58 -9.57 -13.99 21.23
N THR A 59 -9.35 -13.64 19.99
CA THR A 59 -8.49 -14.42 19.08
C THR A 59 -7.02 -14.04 19.28
N ALA A 60 -6.16 -15.04 19.42
CA ALA A 60 -4.72 -14.90 19.36
C ALA A 60 -4.19 -15.53 18.05
N ILE A 61 -3.26 -14.84 17.41
CA ILE A 61 -2.56 -15.29 16.21
C ILE A 61 -1.06 -15.10 16.44
N PRO A 62 -0.19 -15.78 15.67
CA PRO A 62 1.24 -15.46 15.63
C PRO A 62 1.46 -13.98 15.26
N GLY A 63 2.55 -13.41 15.75
CA GLY A 63 2.96 -12.06 15.34
C GLY A 63 3.04 -11.96 13.81
N ILE A 64 2.55 -10.87 13.26
CA ILE A 64 2.58 -10.64 11.81
C ILE A 64 4.03 -10.37 11.40
N VAL A 65 4.55 -11.20 10.52
CA VAL A 65 5.84 -11.00 9.85
C VAL A 65 5.54 -10.56 8.43
N GLU A 66 5.78 -9.30 8.17
CA GLU A 66 5.62 -8.73 6.84
C GLU A 66 6.92 -8.98 6.06
N SER A 67 6.84 -9.72 4.94
CA SER A 67 7.99 -10.06 4.12
C SER A 67 8.10 -9.19 2.86
N HIS A 68 6.97 -8.70 2.35
CA HIS A 68 6.91 -7.75 1.24
C HIS A 68 5.48 -7.20 1.07
N ALA A 69 5.15 -6.12 1.75
CA ALA A 69 3.90 -5.37 1.57
C ALA A 69 4.09 -3.88 1.88
N HIS A 70 3.14 -3.08 1.42
CA HIS A 70 3.10 -1.64 1.67
C HIS A 70 1.70 -1.26 2.21
N PRO A 71 1.31 -1.75 3.41
CA PRO A 71 -0.06 -1.62 3.91
C PRO A 71 -0.47 -0.18 4.18
N ASP A 72 0.46 0.66 4.62
CA ASP A 72 0.29 2.09 4.86
C ASP A 72 -0.04 2.85 3.57
N SER A 73 0.78 2.72 2.57
CA SER A 73 0.58 3.37 1.29
C SER A 73 -0.62 2.79 0.52
N HIS A 74 -0.91 1.49 0.68
CA HIS A 74 -2.11 0.90 0.11
C HIS A 74 -3.39 1.44 0.76
N ALA A 75 -3.42 1.54 2.09
CA ALA A 75 -4.55 2.11 2.81
C ALA A 75 -4.79 3.58 2.44
N ALA A 76 -3.73 4.38 2.35
CA ALA A 76 -3.81 5.78 1.93
C ALA A 76 -4.38 5.93 0.50
N ARG A 77 -3.95 5.08 -0.45
CA ARG A 77 -4.50 5.05 -1.82
C ARG A 77 -5.98 4.69 -1.83
N LEU A 78 -6.38 3.64 -1.11
CA LEU A 78 -7.79 3.24 -1.03
C LEU A 78 -8.68 4.33 -0.43
N ALA A 79 -8.16 5.12 0.49
CA ALA A 79 -8.92 6.16 1.18
C ALA A 79 -9.06 7.47 0.37
N SER A 80 -8.08 7.81 -0.48
CA SER A 80 -8.00 9.17 -1.04
C SER A 80 -7.69 9.26 -2.53
N TRP A 81 -7.25 8.17 -3.18
CA TRP A 81 -6.91 8.18 -4.60
C TRP A 81 -8.03 7.58 -5.45
N GLU A 82 -8.18 8.09 -6.66
CA GLU A 82 -9.11 7.54 -7.64
C GLU A 82 -8.56 6.24 -8.24
N ASN A 83 -9.39 5.21 -8.24
CA ASN A 83 -9.05 3.93 -8.87
C ASN A 83 -9.32 4.03 -10.38
N VAL A 84 -8.27 4.03 -11.18
CA VAL A 84 -8.29 4.01 -12.65
C VAL A 84 -7.84 2.65 -13.22
N GLY A 85 -8.05 1.58 -12.46
CA GLY A 85 -7.68 0.23 -12.86
C GLY A 85 -8.48 -0.32 -14.02
N PRO A 86 -8.02 -1.45 -14.61
CA PRO A 86 -8.58 -2.02 -15.85
C PRO A 86 -10.02 -2.51 -15.71
N GLU A 87 -10.52 -2.67 -14.50
CA GLU A 87 -11.93 -2.97 -14.22
C GLU A 87 -12.86 -1.74 -14.36
N ARG A 88 -12.30 -0.53 -14.43
CA ARG A 88 -13.02 0.74 -14.53
C ARG A 88 -12.71 1.51 -15.81
N ILE A 89 -11.49 1.38 -16.31
CA ILE A 89 -10.96 2.13 -17.45
C ILE A 89 -10.47 1.14 -18.49
N GLY A 90 -11.12 1.10 -19.64
CA GLY A 90 -10.79 0.18 -20.73
C GLY A 90 -10.06 0.85 -21.91
N SER A 91 -9.90 2.18 -21.90
CA SER A 91 -9.26 2.92 -22.98
C SER A 91 -8.61 4.22 -22.50
N ARG A 92 -7.70 4.76 -23.33
CA ARG A 92 -7.09 6.07 -23.08
C ARG A 92 -8.12 7.20 -23.04
N ALA A 93 -9.11 7.15 -23.91
CA ALA A 93 -10.17 8.15 -23.96
C ALA A 93 -10.99 8.16 -22.67
N GLU A 94 -11.32 6.99 -22.11
CA GLU A 94 -12.01 6.87 -20.83
C GLU A 94 -11.15 7.39 -19.67
N LEU A 95 -9.84 7.10 -19.66
CA LEU A 95 -8.91 7.65 -18.67
C LEU A 95 -8.91 9.17 -18.67
N LEU A 96 -8.69 9.77 -19.84
CA LEU A 96 -8.64 11.22 -19.99
C LEU A 96 -10.00 11.87 -19.64
N GLY A 97 -11.10 11.24 -20.04
CA GLY A 97 -12.47 11.67 -19.68
C GLY A 97 -12.70 11.63 -18.16
N ARG A 98 -12.23 10.57 -17.47
CA ARG A 98 -12.34 10.48 -16.01
C ARG A 98 -11.50 11.55 -15.32
N ILE A 99 -10.27 11.80 -15.79
CA ILE A 99 -9.42 12.88 -15.27
C ILE A 99 -10.10 14.24 -15.43
N ALA A 100 -10.67 14.51 -16.59
CA ALA A 100 -11.38 15.78 -16.84
C ALA A 100 -12.59 15.95 -15.91
N ALA A 101 -13.36 14.89 -15.66
CA ALA A 101 -14.46 14.90 -14.71
C ALA A 101 -13.97 15.22 -13.28
N LEU A 102 -12.89 14.55 -12.82
CA LEU A 102 -12.27 14.83 -11.51
C LEU A 102 -11.77 16.27 -11.42
N ALA A 103 -11.18 16.79 -12.49
CA ALA A 103 -10.72 18.16 -12.54
C ALA A 103 -11.88 19.18 -12.42
N ALA A 104 -13.03 18.87 -12.98
CA ALA A 104 -14.23 19.70 -12.85
C ALA A 104 -14.85 19.67 -11.45
N GLU A 105 -14.76 18.53 -10.76
CA GLU A 105 -15.29 18.32 -9.41
C GLU A 105 -14.44 18.96 -8.31
N ARG A 106 -13.12 19.18 -8.55
CA ARG A 106 -12.17 19.63 -7.53
C ARG A 106 -11.89 21.13 -7.61
N ALA A 107 -11.56 21.73 -6.48
CA ALA A 107 -11.13 23.12 -6.42
C ALA A 107 -9.87 23.37 -7.26
N PRO A 108 -9.66 24.61 -7.79
CA PRO A 108 -8.42 24.97 -8.45
C PRO A 108 -7.20 24.70 -7.57
N GLY A 109 -6.15 24.12 -8.17
CA GLY A 109 -4.91 23.73 -7.46
C GLY A 109 -5.00 22.49 -6.58
N ALA A 110 -6.19 21.89 -6.42
CA ALA A 110 -6.32 20.63 -5.67
C ALA A 110 -5.71 19.47 -6.47
N TRP A 111 -4.96 18.62 -5.79
CA TRP A 111 -4.35 17.44 -6.39
C TRP A 111 -5.37 16.40 -6.85
N ILE A 112 -5.12 15.82 -8.02
CA ILE A 112 -5.78 14.63 -8.52
C ILE A 112 -4.78 13.49 -8.42
N ALA A 113 -5.01 12.53 -7.53
CA ALA A 113 -4.19 11.35 -7.38
C ALA A 113 -4.97 10.12 -7.84
N CYS A 114 -4.37 9.33 -8.74
CA CYS A 114 -4.96 8.12 -9.30
C CYS A 114 -4.01 6.94 -9.10
N HIS A 115 -4.58 5.74 -8.98
CA HIS A 115 -3.79 4.51 -8.85
C HIS A 115 -4.31 3.38 -9.74
N ARG A 116 -3.48 2.34 -9.92
CA ARG A 116 -3.79 1.13 -10.71
C ARG A 116 -3.91 1.36 -12.21
N PHE A 117 -3.25 2.39 -12.74
CA PHE A 117 -3.17 2.60 -14.19
C PHE A 117 -2.53 1.40 -14.90
N ASP A 118 -3.13 0.96 -15.99
CA ASP A 118 -2.66 -0.15 -16.83
C ASP A 118 -2.48 0.34 -18.27
N ASP A 119 -1.23 0.55 -18.68
CA ASP A 119 -0.86 1.03 -20.01
C ASP A 119 -1.22 0.03 -21.12
N MET A 120 -1.23 -1.27 -20.83
CA MET A 120 -1.61 -2.29 -21.80
C MET A 120 -3.08 -2.21 -22.18
N LYS A 121 -3.94 -1.84 -21.23
CA LYS A 121 -5.38 -1.67 -21.45
C LYS A 121 -5.73 -0.35 -22.12
N THR A 122 -4.95 0.68 -21.87
CA THR A 122 -5.20 2.02 -22.44
C THR A 122 -4.47 2.26 -23.77
N GLY A 123 -3.77 1.26 -24.29
CA GLY A 123 -3.02 1.37 -25.56
C GLY A 123 -1.76 2.23 -25.43
N GLY A 124 -1.06 2.10 -24.31
CA GLY A 124 0.16 2.82 -23.98
C GLY A 124 -0.07 4.02 -23.07
N TYR A 125 1.00 4.71 -22.76
CA TYR A 125 0.98 5.87 -21.88
C TYR A 125 0.35 7.10 -22.56
N PRO A 126 -0.45 7.90 -21.86
CA PRO A 126 -0.84 9.23 -22.32
C PRO A 126 0.38 10.16 -22.37
N THR A 127 0.38 11.09 -23.29
CA THR A 127 1.41 12.13 -23.39
C THR A 127 1.19 13.21 -22.33
N LEU A 128 2.26 13.97 -22.03
CA LEU A 128 2.18 15.13 -21.14
C LEU A 128 1.08 16.12 -21.57
N ALA A 129 1.00 16.40 -22.89
CA ALA A 129 0.00 17.30 -23.44
C ALA A 129 -1.44 16.79 -23.27
N GLU A 130 -1.67 15.47 -23.40
CA GLU A 130 -2.99 14.86 -23.13
C GLU A 130 -3.37 14.98 -21.63
N LEU A 131 -2.41 14.76 -20.73
CA LEU A 131 -2.62 14.91 -19.28
C LEU A 131 -2.89 16.37 -18.90
N ASP A 132 -2.14 17.31 -19.49
CA ASP A 132 -2.36 18.75 -19.30
C ASP A 132 -3.73 19.19 -19.81
N ALA A 133 -4.14 18.72 -20.97
CA ALA A 133 -5.46 19.05 -21.53
C ALA A 133 -6.62 18.49 -20.66
N ALA A 134 -6.46 17.28 -20.08
CA ALA A 134 -7.47 16.65 -19.27
C ALA A 134 -7.56 17.25 -17.84
N ALA A 135 -6.43 17.52 -17.19
CA ALA A 135 -6.40 18.00 -15.81
C ALA A 135 -6.42 19.53 -15.67
N GLY A 136 -6.08 20.25 -16.75
CA GLY A 136 -5.92 21.70 -16.73
C GLY A 136 -4.81 22.14 -15.78
N ASP A 137 -5.10 23.12 -14.94
CA ASP A 137 -4.21 23.68 -13.92
C ASP A 137 -4.11 22.87 -12.63
N ARG A 138 -4.79 21.74 -12.53
CA ARG A 138 -4.77 20.88 -11.34
C ARG A 138 -3.59 19.92 -11.40
N PRO A 139 -2.76 19.87 -10.35
CA PRO A 139 -1.70 18.88 -10.26
C PRO A 139 -2.26 17.46 -10.33
N LEU A 140 -1.79 16.67 -11.30
CA LEU A 140 -2.22 15.29 -11.53
C LEU A 140 -1.05 14.33 -11.34
N TYR A 141 -1.29 13.27 -10.59
CA TYR A 141 -0.40 12.12 -10.47
C TYR A 141 -1.16 10.81 -10.67
N ILE A 142 -0.63 9.92 -11.50
CA ILE A 142 -1.22 8.61 -11.78
C ILE A 142 -0.15 7.54 -11.55
N GLN A 143 -0.39 6.63 -10.62
CA GLN A 143 0.50 5.50 -10.38
C GLN A 143 0.10 4.30 -11.22
N ARG A 144 1.08 3.71 -11.89
CA ARG A 144 0.92 2.43 -12.59
C ARG A 144 0.64 1.30 -11.60
N THR A 145 0.02 0.22 -12.11
CA THR A 145 -0.43 -0.92 -11.30
C THR A 145 0.70 -1.63 -10.55
N ASP A 146 1.92 -1.64 -11.10
CA ASP A 146 3.11 -2.23 -10.46
C ASP A 146 3.71 -1.35 -9.35
N GLY A 147 3.30 -0.09 -9.28
CA GLY A 147 3.84 0.85 -8.30
C GLY A 147 5.19 1.47 -8.62
N HIS A 148 5.81 1.11 -9.76
CA HIS A 148 7.15 1.56 -10.14
C HIS A 148 7.16 2.75 -11.10
N VAL A 149 6.08 2.99 -11.81
CA VAL A 149 5.96 4.09 -12.76
C VAL A 149 4.87 5.06 -12.31
N GLY A 150 5.18 6.35 -12.35
CA GLY A 150 4.26 7.45 -12.11
C GLY A 150 4.16 8.37 -13.32
N LEU A 151 2.95 8.81 -13.61
CA LEU A 151 2.67 9.81 -14.64
C LEU A 151 2.26 11.10 -13.94
N ALA A 152 2.80 12.21 -14.39
CA ALA A 152 2.44 13.51 -13.85
C ALA A 152 2.19 14.51 -14.98
N ASN A 153 1.37 15.52 -14.76
CA ASN A 153 1.18 16.62 -15.67
C ASN A 153 2.10 17.80 -15.35
N THR A 154 2.16 18.79 -16.22
CA THR A 154 2.99 19.99 -16.04
C THR A 154 2.66 20.74 -14.75
N ALA A 155 1.38 20.78 -14.35
CA ALA A 155 0.98 21.43 -13.11
C ALA A 155 1.53 20.72 -11.87
N ALA A 156 1.57 19.38 -11.86
CA ALA A 156 2.19 18.60 -10.81
C ALA A 156 3.70 18.84 -10.71
N PHE A 157 4.42 18.80 -11.83
CA PHE A 157 5.86 19.09 -11.86
C PHE A 157 6.16 20.51 -11.34
N ARG A 158 5.36 21.50 -11.71
CA ARG A 158 5.50 22.87 -11.19
C ARG A 158 5.24 22.97 -9.69
N ALA A 159 4.17 22.33 -9.23
CA ALA A 159 3.82 22.33 -7.80
C ALA A 159 4.91 21.71 -6.92
N LEU A 160 5.67 20.76 -7.45
CA LEU A 160 6.79 20.11 -6.77
C LEU A 160 8.15 20.80 -6.97
N GLY A 161 8.20 21.88 -7.78
CA GLY A 161 9.46 22.57 -8.13
C GLY A 161 10.37 21.77 -9.06
N LEU A 162 9.79 20.84 -9.85
CA LEU A 162 10.50 19.93 -10.76
C LEU A 162 10.38 20.33 -12.24
N TRP A 163 9.81 21.49 -12.54
CA TRP A 163 9.66 21.98 -13.92
C TRP A 163 10.68 23.09 -14.22
N PRO A 164 11.26 23.19 -15.44
CA PRO A 164 11.00 22.36 -16.63
C PRO A 164 11.91 21.13 -16.78
N ASP A 165 13.03 21.07 -16.06
CA ASP A 165 14.06 20.04 -16.25
C ASP A 165 14.68 19.65 -14.90
N PRO A 166 14.03 18.71 -14.17
CA PRO A 166 14.54 18.21 -12.91
C PRO A 166 15.77 17.31 -13.11
N GLU A 167 16.66 17.28 -12.13
CA GLU A 167 17.68 16.25 -12.04
C GLU A 167 17.05 14.90 -11.70
N ASP A 168 17.58 13.82 -12.28
CA ASP A 168 17.12 12.48 -11.96
C ASP A 168 17.43 12.15 -10.49
N PRO A 169 16.48 11.54 -9.77
CA PRO A 169 16.70 11.14 -8.38
C PRO A 169 17.71 9.98 -8.29
N PRO A 170 18.35 9.74 -7.13
CA PRO A 170 19.40 8.73 -6.96
C PRO A 170 19.01 7.29 -7.36
N PHE A 171 17.72 6.97 -7.35
CA PHE A 171 17.18 5.62 -7.64
C PHE A 171 16.02 5.67 -8.64
N GLY A 172 16.01 6.64 -9.57
CA GLY A 172 14.97 6.78 -10.55
C GLY A 172 15.41 7.63 -11.72
N ALA A 173 14.55 7.78 -12.71
CA ALA A 173 14.78 8.64 -13.86
C ALA A 173 13.47 9.28 -14.33
N PHE A 174 13.56 10.50 -14.82
CA PHE A 174 12.47 11.13 -15.55
C PHE A 174 12.59 10.81 -17.04
N ASP A 175 11.49 10.35 -17.63
CA ASP A 175 11.43 10.12 -19.06
C ASP A 175 11.56 11.44 -19.83
N ARG A 176 12.41 11.43 -20.87
CA ARG A 176 12.63 12.57 -21.75
C ARG A 176 12.49 12.17 -23.21
N ASP A 177 12.06 13.09 -24.04
CA ASP A 177 12.04 12.91 -25.48
C ASP A 177 13.47 13.00 -26.09
N ALA A 178 13.57 12.78 -27.40
CA ALA A 178 14.84 12.85 -28.12
C ALA A 178 15.53 14.24 -28.06
N ALA A 179 14.81 15.29 -27.70
CA ALA A 179 15.32 16.63 -27.47
C ALA A 179 15.67 16.91 -26.00
N GLY A 180 15.61 15.89 -25.13
CA GLY A 180 15.88 15.97 -23.68
C GLY A 180 14.76 16.61 -22.85
N ARG A 181 13.60 16.87 -23.42
CA ARG A 181 12.49 17.50 -22.70
C ARG A 181 11.71 16.46 -21.91
N LEU A 182 11.34 16.82 -20.68
CA LEU A 182 10.51 16.01 -19.80
C LEU A 182 9.22 15.59 -20.51
N THR A 183 8.88 14.31 -20.47
CA THR A 183 7.69 13.79 -21.17
C THR A 183 6.58 13.39 -20.26
N ARG A 184 6.75 12.47 -19.25
CA ARG A 184 5.58 11.96 -18.51
C ARG A 184 5.81 11.19 -17.24
N SER A 185 6.91 10.49 -17.05
CA SER A 185 7.00 9.48 -16.01
C SER A 185 8.35 9.44 -15.33
N GLU A 186 8.32 8.96 -14.13
CA GLU A 186 9.46 8.56 -13.34
C GLU A 186 9.46 7.03 -13.21
N GLU A 187 10.58 6.42 -13.51
CA GLU A 187 10.82 5.02 -13.15
C GLU A 187 11.42 5.01 -11.74
N HIS A 188 10.73 4.44 -10.76
CA HIS A 188 10.97 4.48 -9.31
C HIS A 188 10.39 5.71 -8.57
N THR A 189 9.11 5.60 -8.28
CA THR A 189 8.19 6.62 -7.76
C THR A 189 8.43 7.14 -6.34
N SER A 190 9.50 6.77 -5.64
CA SER A 190 9.64 7.06 -4.22
C SER A 190 9.69 8.55 -3.87
N GLU A 191 10.23 9.40 -4.73
CA GLU A 191 10.40 10.81 -4.41
C GLU A 191 9.17 11.68 -4.75
N LEU A 192 8.49 11.43 -5.88
CA LEU A 192 7.21 12.06 -6.16
C LEU A 192 6.15 11.66 -5.14
N GLN A 193 6.09 10.37 -4.78
CA GLN A 193 5.19 9.88 -3.75
C GLN A 193 5.50 10.49 -2.38
N SER A 194 6.75 10.52 -1.93
CA SER A 194 7.10 11.05 -0.62
C SER A 194 6.79 12.54 -0.49
N ARG A 195 6.98 13.34 -1.55
CA ARG A 195 6.63 14.77 -1.55
C ARG A 195 5.12 15.02 -1.57
N MET A 196 4.32 14.12 -2.18
CA MET A 196 2.86 14.22 -2.15
C MET A 196 2.23 13.88 -0.80
N PHE A 197 2.88 13.03 0.02
CA PHE A 197 2.38 12.63 1.34
C PHE A 197 2.79 13.59 2.47
N ILE A 198 3.71 14.53 2.24
CA ILE A 198 4.20 15.47 3.24
C ILE A 198 3.49 16.84 3.16
N SER A 199 2.70 17.09 2.14
CA SER A 199 1.87 18.29 1.97
C SER A 199 0.41 17.99 2.31
#